data_dfc3b53248acb46f738f1e1edc27bb05
#
_entry.id   dfc3b53248acb46f738f1e1edc27bb05
#
_cell.length_a   1.000
_cell.length_b   1.000
_cell.length_c   1.000
_cell.angle_alpha   90.00
_cell.angle_beta   90.00
_cell.angle_gamma   90.00
#
_symmetry.space_group_name_H-M   'P 1'
#
loop_
_entity.id
_entity.type
_entity.pdbx_description
1 polymer ?
#
loop_
_entity_poly.entity_id
_entity_poly.type
_entity_poly.pdbx_seq_one_letter_code
_entity_poly.pdbx_strand_id
1 'polypeptide(L)'
;MAGLARTGSSMSNGSGDYAIAFSTKNRINAADSIRNIQVVGNDAMSPLFQAVIEATEEAILNSLFKATTVTGKDKHTAEALPIEKVTDILRKYHKIN
;
A
#
# COMPACT_ATOMS: atom_id res chain seq x y z
N MET A 1 -4.97 -3.48 4.84
CA MET A 1 -4.61 -3.04 6.21
C MET A 1 -3.33 -3.73 6.71
N ALA A 2 -3.17 -5.07 6.62
CA ALA A 2 -1.97 -5.74 7.11
C ALA A 2 -0.66 -5.25 6.44
N GLY A 3 -0.66 -4.97 5.14
CA GLY A 3 0.50 -4.37 4.46
C GLY A 3 0.84 -2.97 4.98
N LEU A 4 -0.16 -2.16 5.31
CA LEU A 4 0.05 -0.85 5.93
C LEU A 4 0.67 -0.99 7.33
N ALA A 5 0.19 -1.93 8.13
CA ALA A 5 0.75 -2.19 9.46
C ALA A 5 2.23 -2.60 9.42
N ARG A 6 2.66 -3.35 8.38
CA ARG A 6 4.06 -3.75 8.20
C ARG A 6 5.02 -2.59 7.96
N THR A 7 4.54 -1.46 7.47
CA THR A 7 5.36 -0.24 7.30
C THR A 7 5.54 0.56 8.59
N GLY A 8 5.05 0.05 9.73
CA GLY A 8 5.18 0.69 11.04
C GLY A 8 3.97 1.51 11.46
N SER A 9 2.87 1.49 10.70
CA SER A 9 1.62 2.14 11.12
C SER A 9 1.00 1.41 12.30
N SER A 10 0.81 2.12 13.41
CA SER A 10 0.11 1.62 14.59
C SER A 10 -1.40 1.78 14.51
N MET A 11 -1.92 2.44 13.47
CA MET A 11 -3.35 2.73 13.30
C MET A 11 -3.95 3.34 14.57
N SER A 12 -3.25 4.30 15.16
CA SER A 12 -3.62 4.94 16.43
C SER A 12 -4.91 5.74 16.29
N ASN A 13 -5.52 6.08 17.44
CA ASN A 13 -6.72 6.90 17.46
C ASN A 13 -6.51 8.24 16.74
N GLY A 14 -7.43 8.58 15.85
CA GLY A 14 -7.33 9.75 14.97
C GLY A 14 -6.73 9.45 13.59
N SER A 15 -6.18 8.23 13.35
CA SER A 15 -5.81 7.77 12.02
C SER A 15 -7.04 7.45 11.19
N GLY A 16 -7.01 7.79 9.90
CA GLY A 16 -8.07 7.51 8.93
C GLY A 16 -7.59 6.55 7.86
N ASP A 17 -7.53 5.26 8.18
CA ASP A 17 -7.02 4.22 7.27
C ASP A 17 -8.17 3.57 6.51
N TYR A 18 -8.22 3.77 5.20
CA TYR A 18 -9.27 3.27 4.32
C TYR A 18 -8.67 2.38 3.23
N ALA A 19 -9.39 1.33 2.87
CA ALA A 19 -9.03 0.47 1.76
C ALA A 19 -10.24 0.20 0.87
N ILE A 20 -10.06 0.31 -0.44
CA ILE A 20 -11.05 -0.05 -1.45
C ILE A 20 -10.46 -1.17 -2.30
N ALA A 21 -11.19 -2.27 -2.43
CA ALA A 21 -10.82 -3.37 -3.30
C ALA A 21 -11.90 -3.58 -4.37
N PHE A 22 -11.47 -3.79 -5.60
CA PHE A 22 -12.36 -4.11 -6.71
C PHE A 22 -11.69 -5.10 -7.66
N SER A 23 -12.51 -5.80 -8.42
CA SER A 23 -12.04 -6.74 -9.44
C SER A 23 -12.64 -6.39 -10.80
N THR A 24 -11.84 -6.50 -11.85
CA THR A 24 -12.27 -6.37 -13.25
C THR A 24 -12.50 -7.73 -13.92
N LYS A 25 -12.30 -8.83 -13.18
CA LYS A 25 -12.40 -10.20 -13.72
C LYS A 25 -13.83 -10.54 -14.14
N ASN A 26 -14.80 -10.22 -13.31
CA ASN A 26 -16.20 -10.48 -13.57
C ASN A 26 -16.84 -9.20 -14.14
N ARG A 27 -17.24 -9.25 -15.40
CA ARG A 27 -18.02 -8.17 -16.03
C ARG A 27 -19.50 -8.55 -15.96
N ILE A 28 -20.28 -7.71 -15.32
CA ILE A 28 -21.72 -7.90 -15.13
C ILE A 28 -22.45 -6.81 -15.90
N ASN A 29 -23.31 -7.21 -16.82
CA ASN A 29 -24.21 -6.28 -17.48
C ASN A 29 -25.45 -6.06 -16.60
N ALA A 30 -25.88 -4.83 -16.42
CA ALA A 30 -27.03 -4.50 -15.58
C ALA A 30 -28.35 -5.14 -16.09
N ALA A 31 -28.44 -5.41 -17.38
CA ALA A 31 -29.62 -6.03 -18.02
C ALA A 31 -29.66 -7.57 -17.86
N ASP A 32 -28.58 -8.21 -17.36
CA ASP A 32 -28.53 -9.67 -17.29
C ASP A 32 -29.41 -10.20 -16.15
N SER A 33 -30.38 -11.02 -16.49
CA SER A 33 -31.24 -11.73 -15.53
C SER A 33 -30.51 -12.88 -14.84
N ILE A 34 -29.51 -13.47 -15.50
CA ILE A 34 -28.68 -14.58 -14.97
C ILE A 34 -27.23 -14.13 -15.04
N ARG A 35 -26.50 -14.31 -13.94
CA ARG A 35 -25.10 -13.91 -13.82
C ARG A 35 -24.22 -15.11 -13.49
N ASN A 36 -23.20 -15.33 -14.33
CA ASN A 36 -22.16 -16.31 -14.08
C ASN A 36 -20.92 -15.60 -13.55
N ILE A 37 -20.52 -15.89 -12.32
CA ILE A 37 -19.32 -15.33 -11.73
C ILE A 37 -18.32 -16.44 -11.38
N GLN A 38 -17.04 -16.11 -11.54
CA GLN A 38 -15.95 -16.98 -11.07
C GLN A 38 -15.46 -16.48 -9.74
N VAL A 39 -15.33 -17.37 -8.79
CA VAL A 39 -14.79 -17.08 -7.45
C VAL A 39 -13.65 -18.04 -7.15
N VAL A 40 -12.69 -17.57 -6.35
CA VAL A 40 -11.61 -18.40 -5.85
C VAL A 40 -12.07 -19.10 -4.58
N GLY A 41 -11.82 -20.41 -4.49
CA GLY A 41 -12.11 -21.16 -3.28
C GLY A 41 -11.24 -20.75 -2.09
N ASN A 42 -11.74 -20.88 -0.87
CA ASN A 42 -11.07 -20.44 0.34
C ASN A 42 -9.65 -20.99 0.51
N ASP A 43 -9.44 -22.26 0.15
CA ASP A 43 -8.14 -22.92 0.29
C ASP A 43 -7.04 -22.31 -0.61
N ALA A 44 -7.43 -21.60 -1.66
CA ALA A 44 -6.53 -20.91 -2.58
C ALA A 44 -6.33 -19.40 -2.25
N MET A 45 -6.94 -18.89 -1.18
CA MET A 45 -6.92 -17.46 -0.87
C MET A 45 -5.62 -16.99 -0.19
N SER A 46 -4.96 -17.83 0.60
CA SER A 46 -3.80 -17.41 1.40
C SER A 46 -2.66 -16.80 0.59
N PRO A 47 -2.24 -17.36 -0.56
CA PRO A 47 -1.23 -16.73 -1.41
C PRO A 47 -1.67 -15.36 -1.95
N LEU A 48 -2.96 -15.17 -2.23
CA LEU A 48 -3.49 -13.89 -2.70
C LEU A 48 -3.47 -12.83 -1.59
N PHE A 49 -3.79 -13.21 -0.36
CA PHE A 49 -3.66 -12.32 0.80
C PHE A 49 -2.21 -11.90 1.01
N GLN A 50 -1.28 -12.84 0.94
CA GLN A 50 0.14 -12.56 1.07
C GLN A 50 0.63 -11.59 -0.03
N ALA A 51 0.27 -11.83 -1.28
CA ALA A 51 0.62 -10.98 -2.40
C ALA A 51 0.10 -9.53 -2.23
N VAL A 52 -1.14 -9.37 -1.75
CA VAL A 52 -1.72 -8.04 -1.47
C VAL A 52 -0.98 -7.35 -0.33
N ILE A 53 -0.59 -8.08 0.71
CA ILE A 53 0.17 -7.53 1.85
C ILE A 53 1.52 -7.00 1.36
N GLU A 54 2.27 -7.80 0.61
CA GLU A 54 3.59 -7.45 0.09
C GLU A 54 3.52 -6.30 -0.92
N ALA A 55 2.60 -6.33 -1.85
CA ALA A 55 2.40 -5.25 -2.82
C ALA A 55 2.00 -3.93 -2.15
N THR A 56 1.22 -3.97 -1.07
CA THR A 56 0.84 -2.78 -0.31
C THR A 56 2.03 -2.20 0.43
N GLU A 57 2.81 -3.04 1.11
CA GLU A 57 4.04 -2.65 1.79
C GLU A 57 5.03 -2.00 0.81
N GLU A 58 5.30 -2.66 -0.32
CA GLU A 58 6.16 -2.12 -1.38
C GLU A 58 5.65 -0.78 -1.92
N ALA A 59 4.36 -0.66 -2.19
CA ALA A 59 3.77 0.58 -2.71
C ALA A 59 3.97 1.76 -1.75
N ILE A 60 3.81 1.54 -0.44
CA ILE A 60 4.00 2.56 0.58
C ILE A 60 5.48 2.96 0.67
N LEU A 61 6.39 1.98 0.75
CA LEU A 61 7.83 2.25 0.77
C LEU A 61 8.26 3.00 -0.49
N ASN A 62 7.81 2.57 -1.66
CA ASN A 62 8.07 3.28 -2.91
C ASN A 62 7.55 4.72 -2.91
N SER A 63 6.39 4.99 -2.33
CA SER A 63 5.84 6.34 -2.22
C SER A 63 6.73 7.26 -1.40
N LEU A 64 7.31 6.75 -0.31
CA LEU A 64 8.24 7.49 0.55
C LEU A 64 9.58 7.76 -0.15
N PHE A 65 10.18 6.71 -0.74
CA PHE A 65 11.51 6.81 -1.35
C PHE A 65 11.53 7.57 -2.68
N LYS A 66 10.40 7.62 -3.40
CA LYS A 66 10.27 8.32 -4.68
C LYS A 66 9.62 9.70 -4.56
N ALA A 67 9.22 10.11 -3.36
CA ALA A 67 8.64 11.42 -3.13
C ALA A 67 9.65 12.53 -3.44
N THR A 68 9.15 13.64 -3.94
CA THR A 68 9.89 14.89 -4.11
C THR A 68 9.34 15.95 -3.17
N THR A 69 10.15 16.92 -2.79
CA THR A 69 9.71 18.08 -2.01
C THR A 69 8.64 18.86 -2.79
N VAL A 70 7.52 19.15 -2.15
CA VAL A 70 6.39 19.86 -2.74
C VAL A 70 6.04 21.06 -1.89
N THR A 71 5.90 22.23 -2.53
CA THR A 71 5.37 23.44 -1.90
C THR A 71 3.93 23.66 -2.38
N GLY A 72 3.02 23.67 -1.45
CA GLY A 72 1.58 23.83 -1.69
C GLY A 72 1.09 25.24 -1.38
N LYS A 73 -0.22 25.32 -1.05
CA LYS A 73 -0.90 26.57 -0.70
C LYS A 73 -0.19 27.26 0.47
N ASP A 74 -0.17 28.58 0.45
CA ASP A 74 0.39 29.45 1.49
C ASP A 74 1.87 29.16 1.81
N LYS A 75 2.61 28.64 0.83
CA LYS A 75 4.04 28.26 0.94
C LYS A 75 4.31 27.15 1.96
N HIS A 76 3.31 26.37 2.35
CA HIS A 76 3.52 25.16 3.14
C HIS A 76 4.32 24.15 2.33
N THR A 77 5.46 23.73 2.85
CA THR A 77 6.36 22.79 2.18
C THR A 77 6.34 21.45 2.90
N ALA A 78 6.10 20.38 2.15
CA ALA A 78 6.31 19.00 2.58
C ALA A 78 7.64 18.51 1.97
N GLU A 79 8.62 18.27 2.82
CA GLU A 79 9.95 17.84 2.39
C GLU A 79 9.96 16.36 2.04
N ALA A 80 10.71 16.02 0.99
CA ALA A 80 10.99 14.63 0.65
C ALA A 80 11.82 13.94 1.73
N LEU A 81 11.74 12.61 1.78
CA LEU A 81 12.56 11.81 2.67
C LEU A 81 14.07 12.04 2.36
N PRO A 82 14.90 12.39 3.36
CA PRO A 82 16.33 12.61 3.14
C PRO A 82 17.07 11.27 2.97
N ILE A 83 17.16 10.82 1.73
CA ILE A 83 17.65 9.47 1.35
C ILE A 83 19.03 9.16 1.92
N GLU A 84 19.95 10.11 1.91
CA GLU A 84 21.30 9.92 2.46
C GLU A 84 21.25 9.56 3.94
N LYS A 85 20.47 10.30 4.74
CA LYS A 85 20.30 10.00 6.17
C LYS A 85 19.67 8.63 6.42
N VAL A 86 18.69 8.27 5.58
CA VAL A 86 18.06 6.94 5.66
C VAL A 86 19.08 5.85 5.35
N THR A 87 19.87 6.04 4.30
CA THR A 87 20.92 5.10 3.90
C THR A 87 21.96 4.91 5.02
N ASP A 88 22.38 5.98 5.66
CA ASP A 88 23.33 5.91 6.79
C ASP A 88 22.75 5.15 7.99
N ILE A 89 21.47 5.37 8.28
CA ILE A 89 20.76 4.62 9.33
C ILE A 89 20.71 3.14 8.97
N LEU A 90 20.33 2.82 7.73
CA LEU A 90 20.25 1.42 7.30
C LEU A 90 21.60 0.72 7.35
N ARG A 91 22.70 1.39 6.98
CA ARG A 91 24.07 0.88 7.12
C ARG A 91 24.43 0.66 8.58
N LYS A 92 24.15 1.64 9.46
CA LYS A 92 24.41 1.55 10.90
C LYS A 92 23.76 0.32 11.53
N TYR A 93 22.59 -0.07 11.06
CA TYR A 93 21.84 -1.23 11.54
C TYR A 93 22.02 -2.49 10.68
N HIS A 94 23.00 -2.51 9.78
CA HIS A 94 23.32 -3.65 8.90
C HIS A 94 22.11 -4.15 8.08
N LYS A 95 21.28 -3.23 7.59
CA LYS A 95 20.13 -3.56 6.74
C LYS A 95 20.47 -3.48 5.25
N ILE A 96 21.53 -2.76 4.91
CA ILE A 96 22.14 -2.67 3.58
C ILE A 96 23.67 -2.65 3.73
N ASN A 97 24.38 -2.99 2.64
CA ASN A 97 25.84 -2.95 2.54
C ASN A 97 26.34 -1.53 2.24
#